data_757a6a2019594ac1cb939c67e2f3547f
#
_entry.id   757a6a2019594ac1cb939c67e2f3547f
#
_cell.length_a   1.000
_cell.length_b   1.000
_cell.length_c   1.000
_cell.angle_alpha   90.00
_cell.angle_beta   90.00
_cell.angle_gamma   90.00
#
_symmetry.space_group_name_H-M   'P 1'
#
loop_
_entity.id
_entity.type
_entity.pdbx_description
1 polymer ?
#
loop_
_entity_poly.entity_id
_entity_poly.type
_entity_poly.pdbx_seq_one_letter_code
_entity_poly.pdbx_strand_id
1 'polypeptide(L)'
;MGRHGCTILLAREDFGIDADVTSDCAPLWGAVKDVLDATHNIHVIRDATRGGVGTVLYEIAGQSNVGIRLDAAAVPVAPEVKGVCGMLGLEPLYLACEGRMVIMAPKEEAGRIVEALRKCPYSRDAAIIGEVTEDQPGKVVMTTEIGTQALLPQPGGELLPRIC
;
A
#
# COMPACT_ATOMS: atom_id res chain seq x y z
N MET A 1 -3.30 -5.54 2.04
CA MET A 1 -3.21 -4.12 2.45
C MET A 1 -4.05 -3.90 3.68
N GLY A 2 -3.65 -2.96 4.59
CA GLY A 2 -4.46 -2.43 5.70
C GLY A 2 -4.82 -3.38 6.83
N ARG A 3 -4.21 -4.57 6.89
CA ARG A 3 -4.54 -5.57 7.92
C ARG A 3 -4.24 -5.07 9.33
N HIS A 4 -3.06 -4.46 9.54
CA HIS A 4 -2.70 -3.96 10.88
C HIS A 4 -3.68 -2.89 11.35
N GLY A 5 -3.92 -1.85 10.54
CA GLY A 5 -4.88 -0.79 10.88
C GLY A 5 -6.28 -1.32 11.14
N CYS A 6 -6.74 -2.28 10.35
CA CYS A 6 -8.03 -2.94 10.53
C CYS A 6 -8.09 -3.73 11.85
N THR A 7 -7.04 -4.51 12.16
CA THR A 7 -6.94 -5.26 13.42
C THR A 7 -7.00 -4.33 14.64
N ILE A 8 -6.23 -3.22 14.62
CA ILE A 8 -6.22 -2.25 15.71
C ILE A 8 -7.57 -1.56 15.86
N LEU A 9 -8.20 -1.20 14.73
CA LEU A 9 -9.52 -0.57 14.73
C LEU A 9 -10.56 -1.47 15.41
N LEU A 10 -10.64 -2.73 14.98
CA LEU A 10 -11.57 -3.72 15.56
C LEU A 10 -11.28 -4.02 17.04
N ALA A 11 -10.02 -3.97 17.46
CA ALA A 11 -9.65 -4.22 18.86
C ALA A 11 -9.92 -3.03 19.80
N ARG A 12 -9.98 -1.81 19.27
CA ARG A 12 -10.17 -0.58 20.09
C ARG A 12 -11.61 -0.11 20.14
N GLU A 13 -12.35 -0.33 19.10
CA GLU A 13 -13.71 0.19 18.95
C GLU A 13 -14.70 -0.98 18.89
N ASP A 14 -15.78 -0.86 19.67
CA ASP A 14 -16.86 -1.85 19.66
C ASP A 14 -17.86 -1.53 18.53
N PHE A 15 -17.52 -1.94 17.33
CA PHE A 15 -18.39 -1.79 16.16
C PHE A 15 -19.41 -2.94 16.02
N GLY A 16 -19.36 -3.95 16.90
CA GLY A 16 -20.15 -5.17 16.73
C GLY A 16 -19.81 -5.95 15.44
N ILE A 17 -18.61 -5.74 14.89
CA ILE A 17 -18.14 -6.43 13.69
C ILE A 17 -17.27 -7.60 14.12
N ASP A 18 -17.69 -8.82 13.79
CA ASP A 18 -16.90 -10.04 13.97
C ASP A 18 -16.19 -10.36 12.64
N ALA A 19 -14.89 -10.14 12.60
CA ALA A 19 -14.07 -10.41 11.43
C ALA A 19 -12.69 -10.95 11.83
N ASP A 20 -12.29 -12.06 11.22
CA ASP A 20 -10.98 -12.69 11.43
C ASP A 20 -9.90 -11.94 10.66
N VAL A 21 -9.47 -10.80 11.20
CA VAL A 21 -8.39 -9.99 10.64
C VAL A 21 -7.20 -10.01 11.57
N THR A 22 -6.09 -10.58 11.11
CA THR A 22 -4.82 -10.56 11.84
C THR A 22 -3.87 -9.52 11.28
N SER A 23 -3.06 -8.89 12.15
CA SER A 23 -2.04 -7.92 11.76
C SER A 23 -1.07 -8.52 10.73
N ASP A 24 -0.63 -7.68 9.79
CA ASP A 24 0.41 -8.01 8.81
C ASP A 24 1.84 -7.71 9.31
N CYS A 25 2.04 -7.52 10.60
CA CYS A 25 3.35 -7.25 11.20
C CYS A 25 4.36 -8.34 10.81
N ALA A 26 5.44 -7.94 10.13
CA ALA A 26 6.44 -8.86 9.61
C ALA A 26 7.80 -8.18 9.44
N PRO A 27 8.92 -8.91 9.61
CA PRO A 27 10.24 -8.39 9.33
C PRO A 27 10.45 -8.26 7.81
N LEU A 28 10.74 -7.04 7.33
CA LEU A 28 10.89 -6.76 5.90
C LEU A 28 12.31 -6.93 5.37
N TRP A 29 13.32 -7.03 6.26
CA TRP A 29 14.72 -7.08 5.85
C TRP A 29 15.04 -8.20 4.86
N GLY A 30 14.49 -9.40 5.07
CA GLY A 30 14.69 -10.53 4.14
C GLY A 30 14.20 -10.20 2.73
N ALA A 31 13.00 -9.61 2.62
CA ALA A 31 12.43 -9.19 1.34
C ALA A 31 13.25 -8.07 0.67
N VAL A 32 13.71 -7.09 1.44
CA VAL A 32 14.59 -6.02 0.94
C VAL A 32 15.91 -6.60 0.41
N LYS A 33 16.51 -7.53 1.15
CA LYS A 33 17.74 -8.19 0.72
C LYS A 33 17.54 -8.95 -0.60
N ASP A 34 16.47 -9.73 -0.73
CA ASP A 34 16.17 -10.46 -1.96
C ASP A 34 16.01 -9.53 -3.17
N VAL A 35 15.41 -8.35 -2.96
CA VAL A 35 15.28 -7.31 -4.01
C VAL A 35 16.65 -6.75 -4.38
N LEU A 36 17.49 -6.40 -3.40
CA LEU A 36 18.82 -5.84 -3.64
C LEU A 36 19.78 -6.86 -4.29
N ASP A 37 19.61 -8.15 -3.98
CA ASP A 37 20.36 -9.23 -4.64
C ASP A 37 19.88 -9.41 -6.11
N ALA A 38 18.61 -9.08 -6.42
CA ALA A 38 18.07 -9.16 -7.77
C ALA A 38 18.45 -7.97 -8.64
N THR A 39 18.41 -6.74 -8.10
CA THR A 39 18.76 -5.52 -8.83
C THR A 39 19.22 -4.42 -7.89
N HIS A 40 20.17 -3.59 -8.37
CA HIS A 40 20.58 -2.36 -7.68
C HIS A 40 19.92 -1.11 -8.28
N ASN A 41 19.10 -1.25 -9.33
CA ASN A 41 18.42 -0.13 -9.97
C ASN A 41 17.06 0.11 -9.29
N ILE A 42 17.10 0.74 -8.11
CA ILE A 42 15.94 1.05 -7.30
C ILE A 42 15.97 2.53 -6.94
N HIS A 43 14.85 3.21 -7.12
CA HIS A 43 14.73 4.63 -6.81
C HIS A 43 14.27 4.87 -5.37
N VAL A 44 13.29 4.09 -4.88
CA VAL A 44 12.71 4.24 -3.55
C VAL A 44 12.32 2.88 -2.98
N ILE A 45 12.60 2.67 -1.70
CA ILE A 45 11.97 1.64 -0.86
C ILE A 45 11.41 2.37 0.37
N ARG A 46 10.13 2.24 0.62
CA ARG A 46 9.44 2.92 1.70
C ARG A 46 8.42 2.00 2.37
N ASP A 47 8.50 1.85 3.68
CA ASP A 47 7.47 1.14 4.47
C ASP A 47 6.15 1.93 4.47
N ALA A 48 5.04 1.20 4.53
CA ALA A 48 3.70 1.77 4.47
C ALA A 48 3.00 1.73 5.84
N THR A 49 3.70 2.10 6.90
CA THR A 49 3.20 2.07 8.28
C THR A 49 2.09 3.09 8.49
N ARG A 50 2.35 4.20 9.13
CA ARG A 50 1.32 5.22 9.40
C ARG A 50 0.75 5.83 8.11
N GLY A 51 -0.58 5.85 8.00
CA GLY A 51 -1.28 6.40 6.82
C GLY A 51 -1.23 5.49 5.59
N GLY A 52 -0.68 4.28 5.72
CA GLY A 52 -0.71 3.25 4.68
C GLY A 52 0.00 3.64 3.39
N VAL A 53 -0.29 2.89 2.34
CA VAL A 53 0.28 3.11 1.01
C VAL A 53 -0.19 4.44 0.40
N GLY A 54 -1.43 4.86 0.66
CA GLY A 54 -1.96 6.11 0.11
C GLY A 54 -1.12 7.32 0.51
N THR A 55 -0.74 7.42 1.79
CA THR A 55 0.15 8.50 2.28
C THR A 55 1.54 8.41 1.66
N VAL A 56 2.14 7.21 1.61
CA VAL A 56 3.46 7.00 1.01
C VAL A 56 3.48 7.42 -0.46
N LEU A 57 2.46 7.07 -1.24
CA LEU A 57 2.36 7.48 -2.64
C LEU A 57 2.32 9.01 -2.79
N TYR A 58 1.55 9.71 -1.94
CA TYR A 58 1.51 11.17 -1.96
C TYR A 58 2.82 11.82 -1.52
N GLU A 59 3.51 11.25 -0.52
CA GLU A 59 4.84 11.72 -0.11
C GLU A 59 5.84 11.60 -1.26
N ILE A 60 5.88 10.46 -1.94
CA ILE A 60 6.76 10.23 -3.10
C ILE A 60 6.41 11.18 -4.25
N ALA A 61 5.13 11.29 -4.61
CA ALA A 61 4.65 12.15 -5.68
C ALA A 61 5.05 13.62 -5.44
N GLY A 62 4.86 14.12 -4.21
CA GLY A 62 5.18 15.48 -3.83
C GLY A 62 6.69 15.75 -3.77
N GLN A 63 7.46 14.86 -3.13
CA GLN A 63 8.90 15.03 -2.96
C GLN A 63 9.67 14.95 -4.28
N SER A 64 9.24 14.07 -5.19
CA SER A 64 9.87 13.86 -6.49
C SER A 64 9.26 14.69 -7.61
N ASN A 65 8.20 15.44 -7.33
CA ASN A 65 7.45 16.26 -8.30
C ASN A 65 6.99 15.43 -9.52
N VAL A 66 6.44 14.25 -9.26
CA VAL A 66 5.93 13.32 -10.28
C VAL A 66 4.46 13.00 -10.01
N GLY A 67 3.73 12.54 -11.02
CA GLY A 67 2.42 11.94 -10.84
C GLY A 67 2.53 10.43 -10.60
N ILE A 68 1.52 9.83 -9.99
CA ILE A 68 1.41 8.38 -9.82
C ILE A 68 0.05 7.94 -10.33
N ARG A 69 0.03 6.94 -11.22
CA ARG A 69 -1.17 6.23 -11.64
C ARG A 69 -1.24 4.91 -10.89
N LEU A 70 -2.26 4.75 -10.05
CA LEU A 70 -2.52 3.54 -9.26
C LEU A 70 -3.63 2.73 -9.93
N ASP A 71 -3.46 1.42 -10.03
CA ASP A 71 -4.51 0.48 -10.44
C ASP A 71 -5.12 -0.16 -9.19
N ALA A 72 -6.34 0.22 -8.84
CA ALA A 72 -7.05 -0.30 -7.67
C ALA A 72 -7.27 -1.82 -7.74
N ALA A 73 -7.45 -2.38 -8.93
CA ALA A 73 -7.65 -3.81 -9.12
C ALA A 73 -6.35 -4.61 -8.87
N ALA A 74 -5.19 -3.99 -9.10
CA ALA A 74 -3.89 -4.62 -8.86
C ALA A 74 -3.43 -4.56 -7.41
N VAL A 75 -4.05 -3.71 -6.56
CA VAL A 75 -3.69 -3.59 -5.14
C VAL A 75 -4.21 -4.80 -4.36
N PRO A 76 -3.32 -5.59 -3.72
CA PRO A 76 -3.76 -6.78 -2.97
C PRO A 76 -4.38 -6.38 -1.62
N VAL A 77 -5.70 -6.31 -1.56
CA VAL A 77 -6.50 -6.09 -0.33
C VAL A 77 -7.24 -7.37 0.00
N ALA A 78 -7.06 -7.88 1.23
CA ALA A 78 -7.74 -9.09 1.67
C ALA A 78 -9.27 -8.89 1.76
N PRO A 79 -10.08 -9.90 1.40
CA PRO A 79 -11.54 -9.77 1.40
C PRO A 79 -12.14 -9.30 2.72
N GLU A 80 -11.61 -9.80 3.85
CA GLU A 80 -12.02 -9.41 5.20
C GLU A 80 -11.75 -7.92 5.46
N VAL A 81 -10.62 -7.38 5.00
CA VAL A 81 -10.31 -5.94 5.11
C VAL A 81 -11.24 -5.11 4.22
N LYS A 82 -11.50 -5.57 2.97
CA LYS A 82 -12.47 -4.91 2.08
C LYS A 82 -13.86 -4.87 2.73
N GLY A 83 -14.30 -5.96 3.37
CA GLY A 83 -15.58 -6.04 4.05
C GLY A 83 -15.70 -5.04 5.20
N VAL A 84 -14.73 -5.02 6.12
CA VAL A 84 -14.71 -4.08 7.26
C VAL A 84 -14.66 -2.63 6.77
N CYS A 85 -13.78 -2.31 5.83
CA CYS A 85 -13.66 -0.97 5.26
C CYS A 85 -14.96 -0.52 4.59
N GLY A 86 -15.62 -1.42 3.84
CA GLY A 86 -16.90 -1.13 3.20
C GLY A 86 -18.01 -0.81 4.19
N MET A 87 -18.08 -1.53 5.32
CA MET A 87 -19.07 -1.26 6.38
C MET A 87 -18.80 0.06 7.10
N LEU A 88 -17.53 0.44 7.28
CA LEU A 88 -17.14 1.63 8.02
C LEU A 88 -16.89 2.87 7.16
N GLY A 89 -17.01 2.74 5.82
CA GLY A 89 -16.73 3.84 4.88
C GLY A 89 -15.26 4.23 4.84
N LEU A 90 -14.33 3.29 5.06
CA LEU A 90 -12.90 3.53 5.11
C LEU A 90 -12.24 3.12 3.78
N GLU A 91 -11.16 3.85 3.42
CA GLU A 91 -10.32 3.51 2.28
C GLU A 91 -9.13 2.63 2.75
N PRO A 92 -9.03 1.36 2.30
CA PRO A 92 -7.97 0.44 2.71
C PRO A 92 -6.55 0.97 2.49
N LEU A 93 -6.35 1.83 1.47
CA LEU A 93 -5.06 2.41 1.14
C LEU A 93 -4.48 3.29 2.25
N TYR A 94 -5.31 3.82 3.15
CA TYR A 94 -4.89 4.67 4.26
C TYR A 94 -4.77 3.95 5.59
N LEU A 95 -5.15 2.67 5.64
CA LEU A 95 -4.95 1.85 6.83
C LEU A 95 -3.48 1.49 7.00
N ALA A 96 -2.99 1.59 8.23
CA ALA A 96 -1.61 1.24 8.57
C ALA A 96 -1.27 -0.20 8.19
N CYS A 97 -0.04 -0.40 7.71
CA CYS A 97 0.54 -1.69 7.37
C CYS A 97 1.89 -1.83 8.08
N GLU A 98 2.08 -2.88 8.88
CA GLU A 98 3.32 -3.09 9.64
C GLU A 98 4.25 -4.13 8.99
N GLY A 99 3.84 -4.68 7.86
CA GLY A 99 4.61 -5.66 7.09
C GLY A 99 4.50 -5.41 5.58
N ARG A 100 4.36 -4.14 5.15
CA ARG A 100 4.26 -3.78 3.73
C ARG A 100 5.19 -2.63 3.39
N MET A 101 5.70 -2.63 2.15
CA MET A 101 6.54 -1.57 1.60
C MET A 101 6.13 -1.26 0.17
N VAL A 102 6.42 -0.05 -0.26
CA VAL A 102 6.31 0.42 -1.64
C VAL A 102 7.72 0.51 -2.21
N ILE A 103 7.89 0.02 -3.43
CA ILE A 103 9.16 0.08 -4.15
C ILE A 103 8.92 0.81 -5.48
N MET A 104 9.74 1.82 -5.76
CA MET A 104 9.80 2.47 -7.06
C MET A 104 11.08 2.04 -7.78
N ALA A 105 10.93 1.55 -9.00
CA ALA A 105 12.03 1.07 -9.83
C ALA A 105 11.70 1.29 -11.32
N PRO A 106 12.70 1.21 -12.22
CA PRO A 106 12.46 1.22 -13.66
C PRO A 106 11.51 0.09 -14.08
N LYS A 107 10.70 0.36 -15.08
CA LYS A 107 9.65 -0.56 -15.57
C LYS A 107 10.20 -1.94 -15.92
N GLU A 108 11.38 -1.98 -16.54
CA GLU A 108 12.07 -3.21 -16.94
C GLU A 108 12.54 -4.06 -15.76
N GLU A 109 12.73 -3.48 -14.58
CA GLU A 109 13.12 -4.19 -13.36
C GLU A 109 11.93 -4.70 -12.54
N ALA A 110 10.73 -4.14 -12.76
CA ALA A 110 9.56 -4.38 -11.92
C ALA A 110 9.18 -5.87 -11.83
N GLY A 111 9.22 -6.59 -12.95
CA GLY A 111 8.93 -8.04 -12.98
C GLY A 111 9.92 -8.84 -12.14
N ARG A 112 11.22 -8.57 -12.28
CA ARG A 112 12.29 -9.22 -11.52
C ARG A 112 12.16 -8.96 -10.02
N ILE A 113 11.83 -7.73 -9.64
CA ILE A 113 11.60 -7.35 -8.24
C ILE A 113 10.43 -8.13 -7.65
N VAL A 114 9.30 -8.21 -8.36
CA VAL A 114 8.13 -8.98 -7.89
C VAL A 114 8.45 -10.46 -7.74
N GLU A 115 9.20 -11.05 -8.67
CA GLU A 115 9.64 -12.44 -8.57
C GLU A 115 10.54 -12.68 -7.35
N ALA A 116 11.47 -11.77 -7.07
CA ALA A 116 12.32 -11.83 -5.88
C ALA A 116 11.49 -11.75 -4.60
N LEU A 117 10.59 -10.77 -4.51
CA LEU A 117 9.70 -10.58 -3.36
C LEU A 117 8.84 -11.81 -3.06
N ARG A 118 8.29 -12.45 -4.08
CA ARG A 118 7.40 -13.62 -3.92
C ARG A 118 8.07 -14.87 -3.36
N LYS A 119 9.41 -14.91 -3.33
CA LYS A 119 10.18 -15.98 -2.65
C LYS A 119 10.12 -15.83 -1.13
N CYS A 120 10.00 -14.62 -0.61
CA CYS A 120 9.85 -14.35 0.80
C CYS A 120 8.43 -14.71 1.28
N PRO A 121 8.26 -15.47 2.37
CA PRO A 121 6.95 -15.91 2.86
C PRO A 121 6.01 -14.74 3.23
N TYR A 122 6.56 -13.58 3.58
CA TYR A 122 5.78 -12.39 3.96
C TYR A 122 5.38 -11.51 2.77
N SER A 123 5.91 -11.79 1.55
CA SER A 123 5.71 -10.95 0.36
C SER A 123 5.12 -11.71 -0.83
N ARG A 124 4.45 -12.83 -0.59
CA ARG A 124 3.88 -13.69 -1.65
C ARG A 124 2.88 -12.95 -2.55
N ASP A 125 2.17 -11.97 -1.99
CA ASP A 125 1.17 -11.16 -2.69
C ASP A 125 1.77 -9.90 -3.34
N ALA A 126 3.11 -9.84 -3.49
CA ALA A 126 3.75 -8.72 -4.15
C ALA A 126 3.21 -8.53 -5.58
N ALA A 127 2.86 -7.31 -5.93
CA ALA A 127 2.25 -6.96 -7.21
C ALA A 127 2.74 -5.62 -7.72
N ILE A 128 2.72 -5.43 -9.03
CA ILE A 128 2.87 -4.12 -9.65
C ILE A 128 1.51 -3.44 -9.54
N ILE A 129 1.44 -2.36 -8.78
CA ILE A 129 0.18 -1.69 -8.45
C ILE A 129 -0.04 -0.38 -9.21
N GLY A 130 0.94 0.05 -10.00
CA GLY A 130 0.83 1.31 -10.74
C GLY A 130 2.14 1.72 -11.38
N GLU A 131 2.16 2.95 -11.85
CA GLU A 131 3.31 3.55 -12.53
C GLU A 131 3.51 5.01 -12.13
N VAL A 132 4.76 5.47 -12.19
CA VAL A 132 5.12 6.88 -12.07
C VAL A 132 4.99 7.54 -13.43
N THR A 133 4.50 8.79 -13.47
CA THR A 133 4.26 9.55 -14.71
C THR A 133 4.68 11.01 -14.53
N GLU A 134 4.93 11.69 -15.64
CA GLU A 134 5.13 13.15 -15.64
C GLU A 134 3.81 13.93 -15.56
N ASP A 135 2.68 13.26 -15.83
CA ASP A 135 1.36 13.88 -15.76
C ASP A 135 0.95 14.15 -14.32
N GLN A 136 0.35 15.31 -14.06
CA GLN A 136 -0.20 15.70 -12.76
C GLN A 136 0.78 15.56 -11.58
N PRO A 137 1.92 16.28 -11.60
CA PRO A 137 2.93 16.21 -10.54
C PRO A 137 2.32 16.45 -9.15
N GLY A 138 2.76 15.69 -8.15
CA GLY A 138 2.26 15.76 -6.78
C GLY A 138 0.87 15.14 -6.57
N LYS A 139 0.31 14.46 -7.58
CA LYS A 139 -1.00 13.82 -7.50
C LYS A 139 -0.91 12.30 -7.65
N VAL A 140 -1.88 11.62 -7.04
CA VAL A 140 -2.09 10.18 -7.23
C VAL A 140 -3.46 10.01 -7.89
N VAL A 141 -3.46 9.49 -9.12
CA VAL A 141 -4.68 9.17 -9.88
C VAL A 141 -4.92 7.68 -9.78
N MET A 142 -6.07 7.29 -9.29
CA MET A 142 -6.46 5.89 -9.16
C MET A 142 -7.41 5.49 -10.29
N THR A 143 -7.11 4.42 -11.00
CA THR A 143 -8.07 3.74 -11.87
C THR A 143 -8.85 2.76 -11.02
N THR A 144 -10.15 2.95 -10.93
CA THR A 144 -11.06 2.10 -10.14
C THR A 144 -11.26 0.73 -10.80
N GLU A 145 -11.79 -0.24 -10.06
CA GLU A 145 -12.11 -1.58 -10.58
C GLU A 145 -13.06 -1.56 -11.79
N ILE A 146 -13.84 -0.48 -11.95
CA ILE A 146 -14.76 -0.29 -13.12
C ILE A 146 -14.13 0.57 -14.23
N GLY A 147 -12.82 0.88 -14.14
CA GLY A 147 -12.07 1.61 -15.17
C GLY A 147 -12.21 3.14 -15.12
N THR A 148 -12.90 3.71 -14.14
CA THR A 148 -12.99 5.17 -13.97
C THR A 148 -11.75 5.70 -13.32
N GLN A 149 -11.24 6.84 -13.77
CA GLN A 149 -10.13 7.53 -13.12
C GLN A 149 -10.65 8.58 -12.13
N ALA A 150 -10.06 8.59 -10.93
CA ALA A 150 -10.33 9.57 -9.89
C ALA A 150 -9.02 9.95 -9.18
N LEU A 151 -8.94 11.16 -8.67
CA LEU A 151 -7.88 11.50 -7.73
C LEU A 151 -8.07 10.69 -6.45
N LEU A 152 -7.04 10.01 -6.00
CA LEU A 152 -7.03 9.45 -4.66
C LEU A 152 -7.12 10.64 -3.68
N PRO A 153 -8.11 10.70 -2.76
CA PRO A 153 -8.21 11.80 -1.83
C PRO A 153 -6.90 11.98 -1.05
N GLN A 154 -6.43 13.22 -0.92
CA GLN A 154 -5.26 13.45 -0.05
C GLN A 154 -5.63 13.13 1.40
N PRO A 155 -4.69 12.52 2.17
CA PRO A 155 -4.94 12.30 3.58
C PRO A 155 -5.18 13.66 4.27
N GLY A 156 -6.40 13.91 4.70
CA GLY A 156 -6.83 15.11 5.39
C GLY A 156 -7.23 14.78 6.82
N GLY A 157 -6.53 15.33 7.82
CA GLY A 157 -6.83 15.11 9.23
C GLY A 157 -6.20 13.84 9.84
N GLU A 158 -6.62 13.49 11.05
CA GLU A 158 -6.21 12.23 11.70
C GLU A 158 -6.90 11.06 11.00
N LEU A 159 -6.14 10.35 10.18
CA LEU A 159 -6.65 9.23 9.36
C LEU A 159 -7.07 8.00 10.17
N LEU A 160 -6.82 7.95 11.46
CA LEU A 160 -7.30 6.97 12.47
C LEU A 160 -6.62 7.27 13.81
N PRO A 161 -7.11 6.76 14.95
CA PRO A 161 -6.48 6.97 16.24
C PRO A 161 -4.99 6.59 16.16
N ARG A 162 -4.14 7.41 16.77
CA ARG A 162 -2.70 7.18 16.84
C ARG A 162 -2.44 5.77 17.34
N ILE A 163 -1.68 4.99 16.57
CA ILE A 163 -1.37 3.59 16.86
C ILE A 163 -0.31 3.49 17.97
N CYS A 164 0.39 4.59 18.25
CA CYS A 164 1.36 4.75 19.33
C CYS A 164 1.19 6.12 20.00
#